data_339338af851e73393e5c198ebb32e5d8
#
_entry.id   339338af851e73393e5c198ebb32e5d8
#
_cell.length_a   1.000
_cell.length_b   1.000
_cell.length_c   1.000
_cell.angle_alpha   90.00
_cell.angle_beta   90.00
_cell.angle_gamma   90.00
#
_symmetry.space_group_name_H-M   'P 1'
#
loop_
_entity.id
_entity.type
_entity.pdbx_description
1 polymer ?
#
loop_
_entity_poly.entity_id
_entity_poly.type
_entity_poly.pdbx_seq_one_letter_code
_entity_poly.pdbx_strand_id
1 'polypeptide(L)'
;GSEMCIRDRNIAYALCSLGMCAKPVLRVGGDYESNGFKKFLEEGNVPLDGITELPEEATSVCYLIQDNHNDHITIFYPGAMDGKYAKPLPDELFEDTKLGVITVASRQDNEEFFEKCQKHHVPIVFGMKDDFDAFPEEFLKRLLTGSKIIFTNEVEREIIEKIYGFEDITELFDIGEVEIIVTTLGKDGSLCYIREGDIIRQEKIGICKVDHVVDATGSGDAYMAGFIYGYLKGYKA
;
A
#
# COMPACT_ATOMS: atom_id res chain seq x y z
N GLY A 1 3.16 13.90 16.17
CA GLY A 1 2.79 12.70 15.47
C GLY A 1 3.51 12.59 14.14
N SER A 2 3.86 11.38 13.72
CA SER A 2 4.46 11.17 12.40
C SER A 2 3.35 11.25 11.37
N GLU A 3 3.40 12.19 10.44
CA GLU A 3 2.48 12.24 9.31
C GLU A 3 2.93 11.26 8.23
N MET A 4 1.96 10.56 7.64
CA MET A 4 2.16 9.65 6.52
C MET A 4 1.17 9.98 5.43
N CYS A 5 1.64 9.95 4.18
CA CYS A 5 0.79 10.03 2.99
C CYS A 5 0.62 8.62 2.42
N ILE A 6 -0.62 8.21 2.15
CA ILE A 6 -0.96 6.82 1.82
C ILE A 6 -1.90 6.79 0.62
N ARG A 7 -1.60 5.91 -0.34
CA ARG A 7 -2.44 5.67 -1.52
C ARG A 7 -3.54 4.63 -1.27
N ASP A 8 -3.73 4.20 -0.02
CA ASP A 8 -4.72 3.20 0.36
C ASP A 8 -5.52 3.63 1.59
N ARG A 9 -6.85 3.57 1.50
CA ARG A 9 -7.76 3.97 2.58
C ARG A 9 -7.77 2.99 3.74
N ASN A 10 -7.67 1.68 3.46
CA ASN A 10 -7.76 0.66 4.49
C ASN A 10 -6.53 0.73 5.41
N ILE A 11 -5.35 0.89 4.82
CA ILE A 11 -4.10 1.08 5.56
C ILE A 11 -4.14 2.38 6.35
N ALA A 12 -4.63 3.49 5.75
CA ALA A 12 -4.76 4.77 6.44
C ALA A 12 -5.71 4.67 7.65
N TYR A 13 -6.88 4.06 7.47
CA TYR A 13 -7.85 3.83 8.53
C TYR A 13 -7.28 2.98 9.67
N ALA A 14 -6.62 1.87 9.33
CA ALA A 14 -6.02 0.98 10.32
C ALA A 14 -4.91 1.69 11.13
N LEU A 15 -4.03 2.47 10.47
CA LEU A 15 -3.00 3.26 11.14
C LEU A 15 -3.58 4.36 12.05
N CYS A 16 -4.63 5.06 11.60
CA CYS A 16 -5.33 6.04 12.43
C CYS A 16 -5.98 5.38 13.65
N SER A 17 -6.56 4.19 13.49
CA SER A 17 -7.11 3.40 14.60
C SER A 17 -6.04 2.97 15.60
N LEU A 18 -4.79 2.84 15.18
CA LEU A 18 -3.63 2.61 16.05
C LEU A 18 -3.04 3.91 16.64
N GLY A 19 -3.68 5.06 16.42
CA GLY A 19 -3.25 6.36 16.94
C GLY A 19 -2.13 7.04 16.15
N MET A 20 -1.91 6.63 14.89
CA MET A 20 -0.99 7.31 13.98
C MET A 20 -1.74 8.37 13.17
N CYS A 21 -1.01 9.33 12.60
CA CYS A 21 -1.57 10.26 11.62
C CYS A 21 -1.27 9.74 10.21
N ALA A 22 -2.27 9.18 9.56
CA ALA A 22 -2.16 8.61 8.22
C ALA A 22 -3.17 9.27 7.29
N LYS A 23 -2.66 10.01 6.31
CA LYS A 23 -3.41 10.84 5.38
C LYS A 23 -3.62 10.12 4.05
N PRO A 24 -4.85 9.72 3.69
CA PRO A 24 -5.11 9.15 2.38
C PRO A 24 -5.04 10.23 1.30
N VAL A 25 -4.30 9.94 0.22
CA VAL A 25 -4.19 10.82 -0.95
C VAL A 25 -4.96 10.18 -2.09
N LEU A 26 -6.22 10.59 -2.25
CA LEU A 26 -7.13 9.99 -3.23
C LEU A 26 -8.20 10.99 -3.70
N ARG A 27 -8.92 10.62 -4.76
CA ARG A 27 -10.07 11.37 -5.25
C ARG A 27 -11.35 10.61 -4.95
N VAL A 28 -12.43 11.39 -4.69
CA VAL A 28 -13.78 10.90 -4.45
C VAL A 28 -14.78 11.58 -5.36
N GLY A 29 -15.92 10.99 -5.58
CA GLY A 29 -17.00 11.58 -6.37
C GLY A 29 -17.94 12.44 -5.54
N GLY A 30 -18.92 13.08 -6.22
CA GLY A 30 -19.96 13.89 -5.58
C GLY A 30 -20.92 13.10 -4.69
N ASP A 31 -20.86 11.76 -4.75
CA ASP A 31 -21.60 10.85 -3.87
C ASP A 31 -20.90 10.58 -2.53
N TYR A 32 -19.73 11.16 -2.30
CA TYR A 32 -18.84 10.91 -1.16
C TYR A 32 -19.50 11.01 0.22
N GLU A 33 -20.36 12.01 0.42
CA GLU A 33 -21.14 12.13 1.66
C GLU A 33 -22.31 11.14 1.70
N SER A 34 -23.06 11.05 0.59
CA SER A 34 -24.30 10.28 0.55
C SER A 34 -24.08 8.76 0.60
N ASN A 35 -22.95 8.27 0.09
CA ASN A 35 -22.60 6.86 0.15
C ASN A 35 -22.01 6.43 1.51
N GLY A 36 -21.80 7.36 2.44
CA GLY A 36 -21.30 7.12 3.80
C GLY A 36 -19.78 7.00 3.90
N PHE A 37 -19.02 7.15 2.81
CA PHE A 37 -17.58 7.01 2.83
C PHE A 37 -16.89 8.10 3.66
N LYS A 38 -17.34 9.36 3.56
CA LYS A 38 -16.84 10.46 4.40
C LYS A 38 -17.01 10.15 5.88
N LYS A 39 -18.25 9.76 6.27
CA LYS A 39 -18.56 9.39 7.65
C LYS A 39 -17.67 8.25 8.15
N PHE A 40 -17.45 7.23 7.34
CA PHE A 40 -16.54 6.13 7.68
C PHE A 40 -15.12 6.61 8.00
N LEU A 41 -14.56 7.53 7.21
CA LEU A 41 -13.23 8.08 7.45
C LEU A 41 -13.20 8.96 8.71
N GLU A 42 -14.22 9.80 8.92
CA GLU A 42 -14.35 10.65 10.11
C GLU A 42 -14.45 9.83 11.39
N GLU A 43 -15.22 8.75 11.41
CA GLU A 43 -15.31 7.81 12.53
C GLU A 43 -13.98 7.15 12.87
N GLY A 44 -13.11 6.94 11.86
CA GLY A 44 -11.74 6.44 12.02
C GLY A 44 -10.72 7.52 12.39
N ASN A 45 -11.13 8.78 12.57
CA ASN A 45 -10.24 9.93 12.76
C ASN A 45 -9.20 10.07 11.63
N VAL A 46 -9.56 9.72 10.41
CA VAL A 46 -8.69 9.80 9.24
C VAL A 46 -8.68 11.25 8.74
N PRO A 47 -7.49 11.89 8.56
CA PRO A 47 -7.39 13.23 7.98
C PRO A 47 -7.96 13.27 6.57
N LEU A 48 -8.74 14.29 6.24
CA LEU A 48 -9.42 14.43 4.95
C LEU A 48 -8.72 15.40 3.99
N ASP A 49 -7.67 16.08 4.42
CA ASP A 49 -6.97 17.13 3.67
C ASP A 49 -6.14 16.61 2.48
N GLY A 50 -5.93 15.28 2.36
CA GLY A 50 -5.39 14.64 1.18
C GLY A 50 -6.44 14.17 0.16
N ILE A 51 -7.74 14.40 0.45
CA ILE A 51 -8.85 13.95 -0.41
C ILE A 51 -9.31 15.09 -1.31
N THR A 52 -9.42 14.79 -2.60
CA THR A 52 -9.95 15.74 -3.61
C THR A 52 -11.29 15.23 -4.12
N GLU A 53 -12.33 16.08 -4.09
CA GLU A 53 -13.65 15.77 -4.61
C GLU A 53 -13.78 16.16 -6.08
N LEU A 54 -14.40 15.28 -6.87
CA LEU A 54 -14.84 15.49 -8.25
C LEU A 54 -16.36 15.36 -8.29
N PRO A 55 -17.11 16.47 -8.16
CA PRO A 55 -18.58 16.45 -7.99
C PRO A 55 -19.36 15.80 -9.13
N GLU A 56 -18.79 15.81 -10.34
CA GLU A 56 -19.41 15.24 -11.55
C GLU A 56 -19.19 13.74 -11.72
N GLU A 57 -18.35 13.15 -10.87
CA GLU A 57 -18.06 11.71 -10.91
C GLU A 57 -18.64 10.97 -9.71
N ALA A 58 -18.67 9.63 -9.81
CA ALA A 58 -18.93 8.78 -8.65
C ALA A 58 -17.61 8.38 -7.96
N THR A 59 -17.66 8.13 -6.67
CA THR A 59 -16.56 7.51 -5.94
C THR A 59 -16.27 6.12 -6.51
N SER A 60 -14.99 5.73 -6.55
CA SER A 60 -14.59 4.41 -7.03
C SER A 60 -15.24 3.29 -6.22
N VAL A 61 -15.67 2.24 -6.91
CA VAL A 61 -16.34 1.11 -6.28
C VAL A 61 -15.83 -0.21 -6.84
N CYS A 62 -15.70 -1.19 -5.97
CA CYS A 62 -15.32 -2.54 -6.33
C CYS A 62 -16.37 -3.53 -5.82
N TYR A 63 -16.94 -4.31 -6.72
CA TYR A 63 -17.86 -5.40 -6.38
C TYR A 63 -17.11 -6.73 -6.50
N LEU A 64 -17.05 -7.47 -5.41
CA LEU A 64 -16.59 -8.85 -5.40
C LEU A 64 -17.82 -9.76 -5.40
N ILE A 65 -17.99 -10.51 -6.48
CA ILE A 65 -19.06 -11.51 -6.60
C ILE A 65 -18.41 -12.87 -6.40
N GLN A 66 -18.71 -13.52 -5.29
CA GLN A 66 -18.11 -14.79 -4.90
C GLN A 66 -19.15 -15.91 -4.97
N ASP A 67 -18.74 -17.07 -5.46
CA ASP A 67 -19.56 -18.27 -5.45
C ASP A 67 -19.34 -19.12 -4.18
N ASN A 68 -20.00 -20.26 -4.08
CA ASN A 68 -19.89 -21.17 -2.96
C ASN A 68 -18.61 -22.03 -2.96
N HIS A 69 -17.78 -21.92 -3.99
CA HIS A 69 -16.45 -22.55 -4.10
C HIS A 69 -15.30 -21.59 -3.76
N ASN A 70 -15.64 -20.35 -3.36
CA ASN A 70 -14.71 -19.24 -3.15
C ASN A 70 -14.05 -18.69 -4.42
N ASP A 71 -14.55 -19.06 -5.59
CA ASP A 71 -14.17 -18.38 -6.81
C ASP A 71 -14.87 -17.02 -6.86
N HIS A 72 -14.16 -15.98 -7.32
CA HIS A 72 -14.73 -14.64 -7.36
C HIS A 72 -14.46 -13.91 -8.67
N ILE A 73 -15.42 -13.06 -9.01
CA ILE A 73 -15.29 -12.09 -10.11
C ILE A 73 -15.25 -10.70 -9.48
N THR A 74 -14.28 -9.92 -9.89
CA THR A 74 -14.14 -8.52 -9.48
C THR A 74 -14.67 -7.62 -10.58
N ILE A 75 -15.65 -6.77 -10.25
CA ILE A 75 -16.14 -5.70 -11.11
C ILE A 75 -15.68 -4.39 -10.50
N PHE A 76 -14.77 -3.70 -11.17
CA PHE A 76 -14.21 -2.44 -10.69
C PHE A 76 -14.67 -1.27 -11.55
N TYR A 77 -15.21 -0.24 -10.91
CA TYR A 77 -15.50 1.06 -11.49
C TYR A 77 -14.54 2.10 -10.90
N PRO A 78 -13.62 2.67 -11.68
CA PRO A 78 -12.62 3.60 -11.17
C PRO A 78 -13.22 4.95 -10.72
N GLY A 79 -14.29 5.44 -11.38
CA GLY A 79 -14.93 6.70 -11.04
C GLY A 79 -13.91 7.85 -10.91
N ALA A 80 -13.97 8.60 -9.82
CA ALA A 80 -13.05 9.70 -9.56
C ALA A 80 -11.57 9.29 -9.47
N MET A 81 -11.27 8.01 -9.26
CA MET A 81 -9.91 7.47 -9.24
C MET A 81 -9.38 7.07 -10.63
N ASP A 82 -10.16 7.26 -11.70
CA ASP A 82 -9.67 7.06 -13.08
C ASP A 82 -8.44 7.96 -13.34
N GLY A 83 -7.39 7.37 -13.92
CA GLY A 83 -6.14 8.06 -14.21
C GLY A 83 -6.26 9.30 -15.10
N LYS A 84 -7.33 9.40 -15.90
CA LYS A 84 -7.63 10.61 -16.71
C LYS A 84 -7.84 11.86 -15.84
N TYR A 85 -8.17 11.70 -14.57
CA TYR A 85 -8.35 12.78 -13.62
C TYR A 85 -7.12 13.05 -12.74
N ALA A 86 -6.02 12.33 -12.96
CA ALA A 86 -4.79 12.55 -12.24
C ALA A 86 -4.30 13.99 -12.43
N LYS A 87 -3.89 14.61 -11.33
CA LYS A 87 -3.36 15.99 -11.30
C LYS A 87 -2.11 16.01 -10.44
N PRO A 88 -1.21 17.01 -10.68
CA PRO A 88 -0.08 17.22 -9.80
C PRO A 88 -0.52 17.35 -8.33
N LEU A 89 0.13 16.63 -7.45
CA LEU A 89 -0.12 16.70 -6.01
C LEU A 89 0.56 17.93 -5.41
N PRO A 90 -0.06 18.63 -4.45
CA PRO A 90 0.55 19.75 -3.74
C PRO A 90 1.80 19.28 -2.99
N ASP A 91 2.89 20.07 -3.06
CA ASP A 91 4.15 19.77 -2.36
C ASP A 91 3.96 19.77 -0.83
N GLU A 92 3.06 20.58 -0.33
CA GLU A 92 2.72 20.72 1.09
C GLU A 92 2.26 19.39 1.73
N LEU A 93 1.71 18.47 0.93
CA LEU A 93 1.36 17.13 1.41
C LEU A 93 2.58 16.30 1.84
N PHE A 94 3.77 16.64 1.33
CA PHE A 94 4.99 15.84 1.50
C PHE A 94 6.03 16.50 2.40
N GLU A 95 5.92 17.79 2.71
CA GLU A 95 6.93 18.56 3.47
C GLU A 95 7.22 17.98 4.86
N ASP A 96 6.17 17.55 5.59
CA ASP A 96 6.30 16.95 6.93
C ASP A 96 6.05 15.44 6.96
N THR A 97 5.92 14.82 5.79
CA THR A 97 5.64 13.40 5.65
C THR A 97 6.86 12.56 6.00
N LYS A 98 6.71 11.62 6.93
CA LYS A 98 7.76 10.71 7.39
C LYS A 98 7.85 9.42 6.57
N LEU A 99 6.75 9.04 5.92
CA LEU A 99 6.65 7.79 5.17
C LEU A 99 5.55 7.93 4.11
N GLY A 100 5.86 7.58 2.87
CA GLY A 100 4.89 7.41 1.79
C GLY A 100 4.53 5.94 1.64
N VAL A 101 3.24 5.63 1.44
CA VAL A 101 2.80 4.25 1.19
C VAL A 101 2.15 4.19 -0.18
N ILE A 102 2.67 3.35 -1.06
CA ILE A 102 2.17 3.13 -2.42
C ILE A 102 1.62 1.72 -2.50
N THR A 103 0.36 1.62 -2.91
CA THR A 103 -0.31 0.37 -3.28
C THR A 103 -1.00 0.55 -4.62
N VAL A 104 -1.92 -0.36 -5.01
CA VAL A 104 -2.61 -0.25 -6.30
C VAL A 104 -3.47 1.01 -6.38
N ALA A 105 -3.19 1.81 -7.41
CA ALA A 105 -4.01 2.95 -7.86
C ALA A 105 -3.80 3.10 -9.38
N SER A 106 -4.31 4.16 -10.02
CA SER A 106 -3.98 4.39 -11.42
C SER A 106 -2.46 4.61 -11.58
N ARG A 107 -1.93 4.19 -12.72
CA ARG A 107 -0.51 4.41 -13.04
C ARG A 107 -0.10 5.86 -12.85
N GLN A 108 -0.87 6.79 -13.41
CA GLN A 108 -0.59 8.23 -13.36
C GLN A 108 -0.52 8.76 -11.92
N ASP A 109 -1.44 8.30 -11.08
CA ASP A 109 -1.45 8.67 -9.66
C ASP A 109 -0.24 8.13 -8.91
N ASN A 110 0.11 6.89 -9.17
CA ASN A 110 1.25 6.25 -8.50
C ASN A 110 2.59 6.83 -8.95
N GLU A 111 2.74 7.14 -10.25
CA GLU A 111 3.93 7.83 -10.77
C GLU A 111 4.09 9.21 -10.14
N GLU A 112 3.03 10.02 -10.11
CA GLU A 112 3.06 11.37 -9.49
C GLU A 112 3.41 11.27 -7.99
N PHE A 113 2.78 10.35 -7.25
CA PHE A 113 3.06 10.17 -5.83
C PHE A 113 4.51 9.73 -5.58
N PHE A 114 5.02 8.81 -6.39
CA PHE A 114 6.40 8.35 -6.33
C PHE A 114 7.39 9.51 -6.57
N GLU A 115 7.19 10.31 -7.63
CA GLU A 115 8.03 11.48 -7.95
C GLU A 115 8.03 12.50 -6.79
N LYS A 116 6.87 12.73 -6.17
CA LYS A 116 6.77 13.63 -5.01
C LYS A 116 7.53 13.08 -3.80
N CYS A 117 7.42 11.78 -3.51
CA CYS A 117 8.20 11.17 -2.44
C CYS A 117 9.71 11.31 -2.71
N GLN A 118 10.17 11.04 -3.93
CA GLN A 118 11.57 11.20 -4.30
C GLN A 118 12.04 12.65 -4.15
N LYS A 119 11.28 13.61 -4.67
CA LYS A 119 11.57 15.05 -4.60
C LYS A 119 11.73 15.54 -3.15
N HIS A 120 10.87 15.06 -2.25
CA HIS A 120 10.84 15.48 -0.83
C HIS A 120 11.64 14.54 0.09
N HIS A 121 12.38 13.58 -0.47
CA HIS A 121 13.14 12.58 0.29
C HIS A 121 12.31 11.80 1.31
N VAL A 122 11.05 11.52 0.95
CA VAL A 122 10.14 10.73 1.77
C VAL A 122 10.39 9.25 1.52
N PRO A 123 10.77 8.46 2.52
CA PRO A 123 10.95 7.01 2.37
C PRO A 123 9.64 6.34 1.96
N ILE A 124 9.74 5.35 1.07
CA ILE A 124 8.57 4.69 0.48
C ILE A 124 8.42 3.28 1.04
N VAL A 125 7.19 2.95 1.42
CA VAL A 125 6.70 1.57 1.58
C VAL A 125 5.91 1.21 0.35
N PHE A 126 6.29 0.17 -0.34
CA PHE A 126 5.61 -0.32 -1.52
C PHE A 126 4.92 -1.66 -1.23
N GLY A 127 3.61 -1.69 -1.36
CA GLY A 127 2.80 -2.91 -1.35
C GLY A 127 2.53 -3.35 -2.78
N MET A 128 3.26 -4.33 -3.26
CA MET A 128 3.08 -4.83 -4.62
C MET A 128 1.69 -5.46 -4.79
N LYS A 129 1.18 -5.36 -6.02
CA LYS A 129 0.04 -6.11 -6.53
C LYS A 129 0.37 -6.59 -7.94
N ASP A 130 -0.17 -7.76 -8.30
CA ASP A 130 -0.10 -8.30 -9.66
C ASP A 130 -1.07 -7.55 -10.58
N ASP A 131 -0.74 -6.29 -10.87
CA ASP A 131 -1.49 -5.40 -11.73
C ASP A 131 -0.52 -4.59 -12.62
N PHE A 132 -0.21 -5.13 -13.80
CA PHE A 132 0.73 -4.50 -14.73
C PHE A 132 0.17 -3.27 -15.45
N ASP A 133 -1.12 -3.00 -15.38
CA ASP A 133 -1.69 -1.73 -15.87
C ASP A 133 -1.36 -0.59 -14.89
N ALA A 134 -1.44 -0.86 -13.58
CA ALA A 134 -1.03 0.06 -12.54
C ALA A 134 0.50 0.15 -12.40
N PHE A 135 1.20 -0.97 -12.59
CA PHE A 135 2.65 -1.11 -12.42
C PHE A 135 3.31 -1.73 -13.66
N PRO A 136 3.39 -1.00 -14.80
CA PRO A 136 4.16 -1.48 -15.95
C PRO A 136 5.61 -1.73 -15.53
N GLU A 137 6.28 -2.68 -16.18
CA GLU A 137 7.59 -3.20 -15.78
C GLU A 137 8.63 -2.13 -15.46
N GLU A 138 8.72 -1.09 -16.29
CA GLU A 138 9.66 0.02 -16.07
C GLU A 138 9.36 0.81 -14.79
N PHE A 139 8.09 1.04 -14.50
CA PHE A 139 7.69 1.74 -13.27
C PHE A 139 7.82 0.83 -12.06
N LEU A 140 7.46 -0.46 -12.19
CA LEU A 140 7.66 -1.45 -11.14
C LEU A 140 9.13 -1.53 -10.72
N LYS A 141 10.06 -1.56 -11.68
CA LYS A 141 11.50 -1.53 -11.38
C LYS A 141 11.90 -0.30 -10.57
N ARG A 142 11.38 0.88 -10.93
CA ARG A 142 11.65 2.12 -10.19
C ARG A 142 11.10 2.07 -8.75
N LEU A 143 9.91 1.54 -8.56
CA LEU A 143 9.30 1.33 -7.24
C LEU A 143 10.13 0.35 -6.40
N LEU A 144 10.52 -0.79 -6.98
CA LEU A 144 11.31 -1.81 -6.28
C LEU A 144 12.69 -1.29 -5.86
N THR A 145 13.36 -0.50 -6.71
CA THR A 145 14.69 0.04 -6.38
C THR A 145 14.67 1.31 -5.52
N GLY A 146 13.58 2.10 -5.59
CA GLY A 146 13.45 3.36 -4.85
C GLY A 146 12.62 3.27 -3.57
N SER A 147 12.17 2.07 -3.20
CA SER A 147 11.41 1.86 -1.95
C SER A 147 12.29 1.34 -0.84
N LYS A 148 12.03 1.79 0.37
CA LYS A 148 12.74 1.37 1.59
C LYS A 148 12.21 0.05 2.14
N ILE A 149 10.89 -0.16 2.05
CA ILE A 149 10.22 -1.36 2.52
C ILE A 149 9.33 -1.88 1.39
N ILE A 150 9.41 -3.18 1.12
CA ILE A 150 8.61 -3.84 0.09
C ILE A 150 7.77 -4.94 0.73
N PHE A 151 6.48 -4.94 0.41
CA PHE A 151 5.56 -6.02 0.75
C PHE A 151 5.13 -6.78 -0.50
N THR A 152 5.17 -8.09 -0.41
CA THR A 152 4.71 -9.02 -1.44
C THR A 152 3.90 -10.15 -0.81
N ASN A 153 3.15 -10.88 -1.62
CA ASN A 153 2.78 -12.26 -1.35
C ASN A 153 3.73 -13.21 -2.12
N GLU A 154 3.50 -14.51 -2.06
CA GLU A 154 4.35 -15.51 -2.73
C GLU A 154 4.33 -15.34 -4.25
N VAL A 155 3.16 -15.08 -4.85
CA VAL A 155 3.02 -14.90 -6.31
C VAL A 155 3.73 -13.64 -6.77
N GLU A 156 3.52 -12.54 -6.05
CA GLU A 156 4.16 -11.25 -6.34
C GLU A 156 5.69 -11.34 -6.21
N ARG A 157 6.19 -12.09 -5.22
CA ARG A 157 7.62 -12.38 -5.07
C ARG A 157 8.17 -13.11 -6.29
N GLU A 158 7.52 -14.18 -6.73
CA GLU A 158 7.93 -14.95 -7.91
C GLU A 158 7.95 -14.10 -9.18
N ILE A 159 7.01 -13.16 -9.31
CA ILE A 159 6.99 -12.21 -10.42
C ILE A 159 8.23 -11.31 -10.39
N ILE A 160 8.62 -10.78 -9.24
CA ILE A 160 9.82 -9.94 -9.09
C ILE A 160 11.07 -10.76 -9.43
N GLU A 161 11.21 -11.94 -8.86
CA GLU A 161 12.34 -12.83 -9.11
C GLU A 161 12.48 -13.14 -10.61
N LYS A 162 11.36 -13.39 -11.29
CA LYS A 162 11.33 -13.62 -12.75
C LYS A 162 11.71 -12.38 -13.57
N ILE A 163 11.21 -11.19 -13.22
CA ILE A 163 11.50 -9.93 -13.95
C ILE A 163 13.01 -9.62 -13.92
N TYR A 164 13.65 -9.85 -12.79
CA TYR A 164 15.08 -9.57 -12.61
C TYR A 164 15.98 -10.78 -12.90
N GLY A 165 15.43 -11.98 -13.01
CA GLY A 165 16.20 -13.23 -13.11
C GLY A 165 16.92 -13.59 -11.82
N PHE A 166 16.34 -13.24 -10.67
CA PHE A 166 16.88 -13.55 -9.35
C PHE A 166 16.61 -15.00 -8.96
N GLU A 167 17.53 -15.56 -8.19
CA GLU A 167 17.34 -16.85 -7.50
C GLU A 167 16.59 -16.67 -6.17
N ASP A 168 16.71 -15.47 -5.55
CA ASP A 168 16.07 -15.12 -4.29
C ASP A 168 15.75 -13.63 -4.26
N ILE A 169 14.61 -13.28 -3.65
CA ILE A 169 14.12 -11.88 -3.55
C ILE A 169 15.11 -10.96 -2.83
N THR A 170 16.00 -11.49 -1.99
CA THR A 170 17.00 -10.73 -1.27
C THR A 170 18.05 -10.07 -2.15
N GLU A 171 18.18 -10.50 -3.42
CA GLU A 171 19.04 -9.83 -4.40
C GLU A 171 18.59 -8.39 -4.71
N LEU A 172 17.34 -8.04 -4.38
CA LEU A 172 16.89 -6.64 -4.42
C LEU A 172 17.71 -5.72 -3.51
N PHE A 173 18.27 -6.23 -2.42
CA PHE A 173 19.13 -5.43 -1.54
C PHE A 173 20.40 -4.92 -2.23
N ASP A 174 20.84 -5.57 -3.28
CA ASP A 174 22.08 -5.20 -3.98
C ASP A 174 21.88 -4.14 -5.07
N ILE A 175 20.61 -3.87 -5.46
CA ILE A 175 20.30 -2.98 -6.60
C ILE A 175 19.48 -1.74 -6.25
N GLY A 176 19.04 -1.58 -5.00
CA GLY A 176 18.15 -0.49 -4.60
C GLY A 176 18.37 0.01 -3.18
N GLU A 177 17.44 0.87 -2.76
CA GLU A 177 17.43 1.48 -1.42
C GLU A 177 16.72 0.60 -0.37
N VAL A 178 16.37 -0.63 -0.74
CA VAL A 178 15.57 -1.53 0.07
C VAL A 178 16.33 -1.90 1.35
N GLU A 179 15.66 -1.78 2.49
CA GLU A 179 16.17 -2.21 3.80
C GLU A 179 15.37 -3.38 4.37
N ILE A 180 14.09 -3.50 3.98
CA ILE A 180 13.19 -4.54 4.49
C ILE A 180 12.35 -5.11 3.35
N ILE A 181 12.27 -6.43 3.26
CA ILE A 181 11.36 -7.14 2.35
C ILE A 181 10.49 -8.06 3.19
N VAL A 182 9.18 -7.96 3.00
CA VAL A 182 8.19 -8.79 3.70
C VAL A 182 7.40 -9.59 2.67
N THR A 183 7.44 -10.91 2.75
CA THR A 183 6.61 -11.80 1.94
C THR A 183 5.56 -12.46 2.82
N THR A 184 4.28 -12.20 2.56
CA THR A 184 3.18 -12.86 3.26
C THR A 184 2.92 -14.24 2.68
N LEU A 185 2.67 -15.23 3.55
CA LEU A 185 2.50 -16.64 3.24
C LEU A 185 1.09 -17.15 3.63
N GLY A 186 0.11 -16.25 3.66
CA GLY A 186 -1.25 -16.57 4.06
C GLY A 186 -1.32 -17.20 5.45
N LYS A 187 -1.84 -18.41 5.55
CA LYS A 187 -1.97 -19.17 6.80
C LYS A 187 -0.63 -19.55 7.45
N ASP A 188 0.47 -19.49 6.73
CA ASP A 188 1.79 -19.84 7.22
C ASP A 188 2.58 -18.63 7.75
N GLY A 189 1.91 -17.47 7.83
CA GLY A 189 2.46 -16.24 8.39
C GLY A 189 3.19 -15.38 7.37
N SER A 190 4.42 -14.97 7.65
CA SER A 190 5.24 -14.17 6.75
C SER A 190 6.73 -14.41 6.96
N LEU A 191 7.51 -14.08 5.93
CA LEU A 191 8.96 -13.97 6.00
C LEU A 191 9.36 -12.50 5.92
N CYS A 192 10.21 -12.07 6.82
CA CYS A 192 10.77 -10.72 6.84
C CYS A 192 12.28 -10.81 6.66
N TYR A 193 12.81 -10.16 5.64
CA TYR A 193 14.24 -10.02 5.39
C TYR A 193 14.65 -8.58 5.70
N ILE A 194 15.70 -8.41 6.48
CA ILE A 194 16.17 -7.11 6.96
C ILE A 194 17.65 -6.99 6.67
N ARG A 195 18.05 -5.94 5.96
CA ARG A 195 19.46 -5.64 5.74
C ARG A 195 20.00 -4.80 6.90
N GLU A 196 20.96 -5.35 7.62
CA GLU A 196 21.71 -4.71 8.69
C GLU A 196 23.20 -4.60 8.29
N GLY A 197 23.54 -3.52 7.56
CA GLY A 197 24.87 -3.39 6.94
C GLY A 197 25.08 -4.44 5.83
N ASP A 198 26.09 -5.28 6.01
CA ASP A 198 26.40 -6.37 5.07
C ASP A 198 25.70 -7.70 5.40
N ILE A 199 24.85 -7.72 6.43
CA ILE A 199 24.16 -8.91 6.88
C ILE A 199 22.68 -8.82 6.52
N ILE A 200 22.13 -9.89 5.96
CA ILE A 200 20.70 -10.07 5.76
C ILE A 200 20.18 -11.00 6.85
N ARG A 201 19.33 -10.48 7.70
CA ARG A 201 18.62 -11.24 8.73
C ARG A 201 17.27 -11.67 8.19
N GLN A 202 16.93 -12.92 8.41
CA GLN A 202 15.62 -13.48 8.04
C GLN A 202 14.85 -13.84 9.33
N GLU A 203 13.61 -13.40 9.40
CA GLU A 203 12.68 -13.72 10.49
C GLU A 203 11.40 -14.33 9.92
N LYS A 204 10.94 -15.43 10.49
CA LYS A 204 9.64 -16.01 10.20
C LYS A 204 8.65 -15.61 11.28
N ILE A 205 7.58 -14.93 10.87
CA ILE A 205 6.53 -14.44 11.75
C ILE A 205 5.29 -15.32 11.55
N GLY A 206 4.84 -15.96 12.62
CA GLY A 206 3.65 -16.80 12.60
C GLY A 206 2.36 -15.99 12.58
N ILE A 207 1.24 -16.65 12.33
CA ILE A 207 -0.10 -16.04 12.40
C ILE A 207 -0.58 -15.90 13.85
N CYS A 208 -1.38 -14.88 14.11
CA CYS A 208 -2.23 -14.86 15.30
C CYS A 208 -3.31 -15.93 15.17
N LYS A 209 -3.50 -16.75 16.22
CA LYS A 209 -4.58 -17.73 16.24
C LYS A 209 -5.93 -17.03 16.25
N VAL A 210 -6.80 -17.42 15.33
CA VAL A 210 -8.21 -17.01 15.29
C VAL A 210 -9.07 -18.25 15.34
N ASP A 211 -10.19 -18.18 16.05
CA ASP A 211 -11.09 -19.33 16.21
C ASP A 211 -11.83 -19.66 14.91
N HIS A 212 -12.15 -18.63 14.13
CA HIS A 212 -12.87 -18.77 12.87
C HIS A 212 -12.53 -17.60 11.93
N VAL A 213 -12.18 -17.95 10.69
CA VAL A 213 -12.00 -16.96 9.62
C VAL A 213 -13.31 -16.85 8.86
N VAL A 214 -13.95 -15.68 8.91
CA VAL A 214 -15.18 -15.38 8.17
C VAL A 214 -14.83 -14.84 6.78
N ASP A 215 -13.93 -13.86 6.73
CA ASP A 215 -13.46 -13.20 5.50
C ASP A 215 -12.02 -12.73 5.71
N ALA A 216 -11.17 -13.02 4.75
CA ALA A 216 -9.76 -12.61 4.77
C ALA A 216 -9.49 -11.31 3.99
N THR A 217 -10.53 -10.67 3.42
CA THR A 217 -10.40 -9.42 2.67
C THR A 217 -9.81 -8.32 3.57
N GLY A 218 -8.80 -7.63 3.06
CA GLY A 218 -8.11 -6.57 3.82
C GLY A 218 -7.10 -7.06 4.87
N SER A 219 -6.91 -8.38 5.04
CA SER A 219 -5.92 -8.90 6.00
C SER A 219 -4.50 -8.45 5.66
N GLY A 220 -4.16 -8.36 4.37
CA GLY A 220 -2.87 -7.83 3.91
C GLY A 220 -2.68 -6.35 4.25
N ASP A 221 -3.73 -5.53 4.08
CA ASP A 221 -3.71 -4.11 4.42
C ASP A 221 -3.54 -3.93 5.94
N ALA A 222 -4.27 -4.71 6.73
CA ALA A 222 -4.16 -4.71 8.20
C ALA A 222 -2.77 -5.15 8.67
N TYR A 223 -2.20 -6.19 8.04
CA TYR A 223 -0.84 -6.64 8.33
C TYR A 223 0.18 -5.55 8.02
N MET A 224 0.10 -4.93 6.83
CA MET A 224 0.97 -3.82 6.44
C MET A 224 0.85 -2.63 7.40
N ALA A 225 -0.35 -2.25 7.80
CA ALA A 225 -0.58 -1.18 8.77
C ALA A 225 0.06 -1.52 10.13
N GLY A 226 -0.12 -2.72 10.64
CA GLY A 226 0.50 -3.18 11.89
C GLY A 226 2.02 -3.17 11.83
N PHE A 227 2.59 -3.62 10.71
CA PHE A 227 4.03 -3.59 10.49
C PHE A 227 4.58 -2.16 10.45
N ILE A 228 3.95 -1.26 9.68
CA ILE A 228 4.33 0.16 9.57
C ILE A 228 4.26 0.82 10.96
N TYR A 229 3.21 0.53 11.73
CA TYR A 229 3.08 1.01 13.11
C TYR A 229 4.27 0.59 13.96
N GLY A 230 4.62 -0.70 13.97
CA GLY A 230 5.76 -1.24 14.71
C GLY A 230 7.08 -0.62 14.28
N TYR A 231 7.29 -0.52 12.97
CA TYR A 231 8.47 0.11 12.37
C TYR A 231 8.67 1.55 12.83
N LEU A 232 7.63 2.39 12.76
CA LEU A 232 7.69 3.80 13.18
C LEU A 232 7.81 3.97 14.71
N LYS A 233 7.40 2.97 15.50
CA LYS A 233 7.63 2.92 16.95
C LYS A 233 9.01 2.40 17.33
N GLY A 234 9.81 1.96 16.35
CA GLY A 234 11.14 1.40 16.59
C GLY A 234 11.10 -0.01 17.18
N TYR A 235 9.99 -0.74 16.99
CA TYR A 235 9.95 -2.15 17.36
C TYR A 235 10.85 -2.94 16.43
N LYS A 236 11.48 -3.99 16.97
CA LYS A 236 12.25 -4.92 16.14
C LYS A 236 11.28 -5.82 15.38
N ALA A 237 11.55 -6.00 14.09
CA ALA A 237 10.87 -7.01 13.29
C ALA A 237 11.38 -8.40 13.67
#